data_0aa3396c7c276506bd3d2d75725e37f9
#
_entry.id   0aa3396c7c276506bd3d2d75725e37f9
#
_cell.length_a   1.000
_cell.length_b   1.000
_cell.length_c   1.000
_cell.angle_alpha   90.00
_cell.angle_beta   90.00
_cell.angle_gamma   90.00
#
_symmetry.space_group_name_H-M   'P 1'
#
loop_
_entity.id
_entity.type
_entity.pdbx_description
1 polymer ?
#
loop_
_entity_poly.entity_id
_entity_poly.type
_entity_poly.pdbx_seq_one_letter_code
_entity_poly.pdbx_strand_id
1 'polypeptide(L)' 'MKVRKVIEGSFPGLGAKIKQARESDTRSLIEICALIGMTTANWYKIEAEETKALPLETLRRIEEVLGINFGVEL' A
#
# COMPACT_ATOMS: atom_id res chain seq x y z
N MET A 1 15.33 -3.30 20.91
CA MET A 1 15.06 -3.94 19.61
C MET A 1 13.67 -3.52 19.15
N LYS A 2 13.58 -3.02 17.92
CA LYS A 2 12.28 -2.69 17.35
C LYS A 2 11.69 -3.91 16.67
N VAL A 3 10.46 -4.24 17.02
CA VAL A 3 9.72 -5.29 16.35
C VAL A 3 8.92 -4.63 15.24
N ARG A 4 9.15 -5.06 14.00
CA ARG A 4 8.44 -4.54 12.85
C ARG A 4 7.14 -5.31 12.67
N LYS A 5 6.02 -4.59 12.67
CA LYS A 5 4.74 -5.20 12.37
C LYS A 5 4.57 -5.35 10.86
N VAL A 6 4.14 -6.50 10.43
CA VAL A 6 3.82 -6.77 9.02
C VAL A 6 2.42 -7.35 8.94
N ILE A 7 1.79 -7.11 7.80
CA ILE A 7 0.52 -7.72 7.48
C ILE A 7 0.83 -9.07 6.86
N GLU A 8 0.49 -10.13 7.56
CA GLU A 8 0.67 -11.49 7.07
C GLU A 8 -0.68 -12.10 6.76
N GLY A 9 -0.69 -13.03 5.82
CA GLY A 9 -1.89 -13.68 5.40
C GLY A 9 -2.65 -12.88 4.36
N SER A 10 -3.94 -13.14 4.28
CA SER A 10 -4.77 -12.57 3.23
C SER A 10 -5.65 -11.44 3.74
N PHE A 11 -5.62 -10.32 3.03
CA PHE A 11 -6.58 -9.23 3.20
C PHE A 11 -7.31 -9.08 1.87
N PRO A 12 -8.30 -9.95 1.60
CA PRO A 12 -8.99 -9.94 0.31
C PRO A 12 -9.61 -8.59 0.01
N GLY A 13 -9.33 -8.07 -1.17
CA GLY A 13 -9.84 -6.78 -1.60
C GLY A 13 -8.98 -5.58 -1.24
N LEU A 14 -7.94 -5.76 -0.44
CA LEU A 14 -7.05 -4.64 -0.09
C LEU A 14 -6.35 -4.10 -1.34
N GLY A 15 -5.82 -4.98 -2.19
CA GLY A 15 -5.19 -4.57 -3.44
C GLY A 15 -6.12 -3.79 -4.34
N ALA A 16 -7.37 -4.23 -4.45
CA ALA A 16 -8.38 -3.53 -5.24
C ALA A 16 -8.70 -2.15 -4.66
N LYS A 17 -8.75 -2.02 -3.34
CA LYS A 17 -8.97 -0.73 -2.68
C LYS A 17 -7.81 0.23 -2.94
N ILE A 18 -6.58 -0.28 -2.88
CA ILE A 18 -5.39 0.51 -3.16
C ILE A 18 -5.40 0.98 -4.61
N LYS A 19 -5.71 0.08 -5.53
CA LYS A 19 -5.81 0.42 -6.96
C LYS A 19 -6.86 1.49 -7.20
N GLN A 20 -8.04 1.35 -6.61
CA GLN A 20 -9.11 2.31 -6.76
C GLN A 20 -8.72 3.68 -6.22
N ALA A 21 -8.06 3.72 -5.07
CA ALA A 21 -7.59 4.96 -4.48
C ALA A 21 -6.55 5.64 -5.38
N ARG A 22 -5.64 4.85 -5.96
CA ARG A 22 -4.63 5.37 -6.88
C ARG A 22 -5.29 5.96 -8.14
N GLU A 23 -6.26 5.25 -8.70
CA GLU A 23 -6.95 5.69 -9.92
C GLU A 23 -7.76 6.96 -9.68
N SER A 24 -8.19 7.18 -8.46
CA SER A 24 -8.93 8.40 -8.08
C SER A 24 -8.01 9.57 -7.76
N ASP A 25 -6.71 9.32 -7.63
CA ASP A 25 -5.74 10.37 -7.34
C ASP A 25 -5.32 11.07 -8.65
N THR A 26 -5.10 12.38 -8.58
CA THR A 26 -4.69 13.16 -9.75
C THR A 26 -3.22 13.00 -10.10
N ARG A 27 -2.41 12.49 -9.16
CA ARG A 27 -0.98 12.30 -9.37
C ARG A 27 -0.73 11.02 -10.16
N SER A 28 0.41 10.99 -10.87
CA SER A 28 0.83 9.77 -11.56
C SER A 28 1.32 8.73 -10.55
N LEU A 29 1.31 7.47 -10.95
CA LEU A 29 1.83 6.40 -10.10
C LEU A 29 3.31 6.61 -9.77
N ILE A 30 4.08 7.12 -10.72
CA ILE A 30 5.50 7.43 -10.51
C ILE A 30 5.66 8.44 -9.36
N GLU A 31 4.83 9.48 -9.36
CA GLU A 31 4.86 10.49 -8.30
C GLU A 31 4.46 9.89 -6.95
N ILE A 32 3.40 9.10 -6.93
CA ILE A 32 2.93 8.45 -5.71
C ILE A 32 4.01 7.54 -5.14
N CYS A 33 4.62 6.71 -5.98
CA CYS A 33 5.68 5.80 -5.55
C CYS A 33 6.91 6.56 -5.05
N ALA A 34 7.26 7.68 -5.69
CA ALA A 34 8.37 8.51 -5.25
C ALA A 34 8.13 9.09 -3.86
N LEU A 35 6.90 9.51 -3.58
CA LEU A 35 6.54 10.05 -2.26
C LEU A 35 6.60 8.98 -1.17
N ILE A 36 6.27 7.74 -1.52
CA ILE A 36 6.29 6.62 -0.58
C ILE A 36 7.69 6.05 -0.44
N GLY A 37 8.49 6.12 -1.49
CA GLY A 37 9.83 5.57 -1.52
C GLY A 37 9.86 4.12 -2.00
N MET A 38 9.02 3.76 -2.97
CA MET A 38 9.01 2.42 -3.55
C MET A 38 9.01 2.47 -5.07
N THR A 39 9.29 1.31 -5.69
CA THR A 39 9.24 1.18 -7.14
C THR A 39 7.81 0.92 -7.61
N THR A 40 7.52 1.26 -8.86
CA THR A 40 6.22 0.96 -9.44
C THR A 40 5.97 -0.54 -9.54
N ALA A 41 7.03 -1.32 -9.80
CA ALA A 41 6.93 -2.77 -9.83
C ALA A 41 6.45 -3.33 -8.49
N ASN A 42 7.00 -2.82 -7.38
CA ASN A 42 6.58 -3.24 -6.06
C ASN A 42 5.14 -2.81 -5.76
N TRP A 43 4.77 -1.63 -6.22
CA TRP A 43 3.39 -1.14 -6.08
C TRP A 43 2.39 -2.08 -6.76
N TYR A 44 2.68 -2.50 -8.00
CA TYR A 44 1.79 -3.40 -8.74
C TYR A 44 1.68 -4.77 -8.05
N LYS A 45 2.74 -5.24 -7.42
CA LYS A 45 2.67 -6.49 -6.64
C LYS A 45 1.72 -6.34 -5.44
N ILE A 46 1.73 -5.19 -4.80
CA ILE A 46 0.82 -4.91 -3.69
C ILE A 46 -0.63 -4.89 -4.19
N GLU A 47 -0.90 -4.20 -5.31
CA GLU A 47 -2.25 -4.16 -5.89
C GLU A 47 -2.74 -5.55 -6.29
N ALA A 48 -1.85 -6.38 -6.80
CA ALA A 48 -2.18 -7.75 -7.20
C ALA A 48 -2.24 -8.73 -6.02
N GLU A 49 -1.92 -8.27 -4.82
CA GLU A 49 -1.89 -9.07 -3.60
C GLU A 49 -0.89 -10.24 -3.70
N GLU A 50 0.20 -10.03 -4.45
CA GLU A 50 1.28 -11.01 -4.60
C GLU A 50 2.33 -10.90 -3.50
N THR A 51 2.26 -9.85 -2.70
CA THR A 51 3.19 -9.64 -1.59
C THR A 51 2.79 -10.52 -0.42
N LYS A 52 3.69 -11.37 0.03
CA LYS A 52 3.44 -12.30 1.13
C LYS A 52 3.36 -11.61 2.48
N ALA A 53 4.09 -10.52 2.65
CA ALA A 53 4.10 -9.75 3.88
C ALA A 53 4.25 -8.27 3.52
N LEU A 54 3.32 -7.46 3.98
CA LEU A 54 3.35 -6.01 3.76
C LEU A 54 3.65 -5.35 5.09
N PRO A 55 4.74 -4.59 5.20
CA PRO A 55 5.02 -3.87 6.44
C PRO A 55 3.88 -2.88 6.73
N LEU A 56 3.40 -2.88 7.98
CA LEU A 56 2.34 -1.96 8.38
C LEU A 56 2.75 -0.51 8.14
N GLU A 57 4.01 -0.21 8.40
CA GLU A 57 4.59 1.09 8.17
C GLU A 57 4.41 1.55 6.71
N THR A 58 4.63 0.63 5.77
CA THR A 58 4.44 0.91 4.34
C THR A 58 2.98 1.19 4.03
N LEU A 59 2.06 0.38 4.58
CA LEU A 59 0.63 0.58 4.38
C LEU A 59 0.20 1.94 4.93
N ARG A 60 0.66 2.31 6.12
CA ARG A 60 0.32 3.61 6.73
C ARG A 60 0.83 4.77 5.88
N ARG A 61 2.00 4.61 5.27
CA ARG A 61 2.56 5.62 4.37
C ARG A 61 1.72 5.75 3.10
N ILE A 62 1.25 4.62 2.55
CA ILE A 62 0.34 4.63 1.40
C ILE A 62 -0.94 5.37 1.75
N GLU A 63 -1.54 5.06 2.91
CA GLU A 63 -2.74 5.74 3.39
C GLU A 63 -2.53 7.24 3.52
N GLU A 64 -1.39 7.63 4.08
CA GLU A 64 -1.06 9.04 4.28
C GLU A 64 -0.92 9.79 2.96
N VAL A 65 -0.19 9.20 2.00
CA VAL A 65 0.03 9.82 0.69
C VAL A 65 -1.28 9.92 -0.10
N LEU A 66 -2.11 8.89 -0.06
CA LEU A 66 -3.38 8.87 -0.78
C LEU A 66 -4.52 9.56 0.00
N GLY A 67 -4.33 9.84 1.28
CA GLY A 67 -5.35 10.47 2.10
C GLY A 67 -6.55 9.57 2.38
N ILE A 68 -6.34 8.27 2.44
CA ILE A 68 -7.40 7.28 2.61
C ILE A 68 -7.02 6.30 3.71
N ASN A 69 -8.03 5.88 4.48
CA ASN A 69 -7.88 4.83 5.49
C ASN A 69 -8.53 3.55 4.92
N PHE A 70 -7.75 2.49 4.78
CA PHE A 70 -8.25 1.21 4.25
C PHE A 70 -8.91 0.34 5.31
N GLY A 71 -8.91 0.78 6.55
CA GLY A 71 -9.59 0.06 7.63
C GLY A 71 -8.86 -1.18 8.13
N VAL A 72 -7.56 -1.29 7.87
CA VAL A 72 -6.76 -2.41 8.37
C VAL A 72 -6.32 -2.09 9.80
N GLU A 73 -6.75 -2.93 10.73
CA GLU A 73 -6.38 -2.81 12.14
C GLU A 73 -5.56 -4.04 12.55
N LEU A 74 -4.46 -3.78 13.23
CA LEU A 74 -3.59 -4.85 13.74
C LEU A 74 -3.39 -4.73 15.24
#